data_6f8797571af06ccc9131b52cdd0f2487
#
_entry.id   6f8797571af06ccc9131b52cdd0f2487
#
_cell.length_a   1.000
_cell.length_b   1.000
_cell.length_c   1.000
_cell.angle_alpha   90.00
_cell.angle_beta   90.00
_cell.angle_gamma   90.00
#
_symmetry.space_group_name_H-M   'P 1'
#
loop_
_entity.id
_entity.type
_entity.pdbx_description
1 polymer ?
#
loop_
_entity_poly.entity_id
_entity_poly.type
_entity_poly.pdbx_seq_one_letter_code
_entity_poly.pdbx_strand_id
1 'polypeptide(L)'
;MRADDKWLRFHKNSADYKQDIEAKFYPGFSGAKYDKTAKWRHIAVSFNTRALKAYMDDARILNIPNLGYNPTGISLGYHNPGSTTVGYVKNVRVAKGAVPLYDKLLTDGKLVTTGIKFDVNKATIKTESIGTINYVVKMMQDHPELKFSVEGHTDSDGETVANQKLSEARAKSVVEAMVKAGISADRLSSKGFGESKPVSSNDSTEGKAQNRRVEFVKM
;
A
#
# COMPACT_ATOMS: atom_id res chain seq x y z
N MET A 1 13.68 -19.51 -5.01
CA MET A 1 13.57 -19.40 -3.55
C MET A 1 13.52 -20.82 -3.01
N ARG A 2 14.57 -21.32 -2.33
CA ARG A 2 14.48 -22.62 -1.66
C ARG A 2 13.61 -22.47 -0.44
N ALA A 3 12.64 -23.36 -0.25
CA ALA A 3 11.67 -23.30 0.84
C ALA A 3 12.32 -23.44 2.24
N ASP A 4 13.53 -23.94 2.29
CA ASP A 4 14.26 -24.24 3.53
C ASP A 4 15.23 -23.12 3.92
N ASP A 5 15.52 -22.21 3.00
CA ASP A 5 16.44 -21.11 3.25
C ASP A 5 15.63 -19.88 3.67
N LYS A 6 15.72 -19.50 4.92
CA LYS A 6 15.15 -18.27 5.50
C LYS A 6 15.80 -16.99 4.97
N TRP A 7 16.27 -16.99 3.71
CA TRP A 7 17.11 -15.95 3.15
C TRP A 7 16.56 -15.41 1.84
N LEU A 8 16.49 -14.10 1.72
CA LEU A 8 16.35 -13.41 0.45
C LEU A 8 17.74 -12.91 0.06
N ARG A 9 18.25 -13.37 -1.10
CA ARG A 9 19.53 -12.90 -1.61
C ARG A 9 19.32 -11.76 -2.59
N PHE A 10 20.04 -10.70 -2.38
CA PHE A 10 20.21 -9.62 -3.32
C PHE A 10 21.60 -9.75 -3.95
N HIS A 11 21.64 -9.90 -5.29
CA HIS A 11 22.89 -9.99 -6.04
C HIS A 11 23.13 -8.66 -6.76
N LYS A 12 24.28 -8.05 -6.50
CA LYS A 12 24.77 -6.91 -7.24
C LYS A 12 25.76 -7.43 -8.29
N ASN A 13 25.35 -7.40 -9.57
CA ASN A 13 26.28 -7.62 -10.69
C ASN A 13 26.78 -6.26 -11.19
N SER A 14 27.96 -5.84 -10.72
CA SER A 14 28.79 -4.87 -11.43
C SER A 14 30.05 -5.59 -11.90
N ALA A 15 30.66 -5.11 -12.98
CA ALA A 15 31.89 -5.70 -13.53
C ALA A 15 33.01 -5.86 -12.48
N ASP A 16 32.95 -5.08 -11.39
CA ASP A 16 33.99 -4.97 -10.37
C ASP A 16 33.58 -5.44 -8.97
N TYR A 17 32.33 -5.91 -8.74
CA TYR A 17 31.89 -6.26 -7.40
C TYR A 17 30.81 -7.33 -7.39
N LYS A 18 31.16 -8.53 -6.93
CA LYS A 18 30.19 -9.56 -6.52
C LYS A 18 30.01 -9.46 -5.01
N GLN A 19 29.02 -8.76 -4.55
CA GLN A 19 28.66 -8.73 -3.15
C GLN A 19 27.27 -9.34 -2.96
N ASP A 20 27.21 -10.53 -2.38
CA ASP A 20 25.95 -11.12 -1.91
C ASP A 20 25.55 -10.40 -0.63
N ILE A 21 24.46 -9.68 -0.66
CA ILE A 21 23.85 -9.11 0.55
C ILE A 21 22.78 -10.11 0.99
N GLU A 22 23.06 -10.82 2.07
CA GLU A 22 22.06 -11.64 2.73
C GLU A 22 21.16 -10.76 3.59
N ALA A 23 19.87 -10.71 3.25
CA ALA A 23 18.87 -10.06 4.07
C ALA A 23 18.10 -11.11 4.86
N LYS A 24 18.08 -10.99 6.19
CA LYS A 24 17.23 -11.83 7.04
C LYS A 24 15.77 -11.62 6.71
N PHE A 25 15.02 -12.69 6.59
CA PHE A 25 13.58 -12.66 6.46
C PHE A 25 12.94 -11.88 7.61
N TYR A 26 12.01 -10.99 7.31
CA TYR A 26 11.23 -10.31 8.33
C TYR A 26 10.27 -11.29 9.02
N PRO A 27 10.01 -11.13 10.34
CA PRO A 27 9.28 -12.10 11.16
C PRO A 27 7.88 -12.48 10.68
N GLY A 28 7.23 -11.68 9.85
CA GLY A 28 5.92 -11.99 9.29
C GLY A 28 5.87 -13.18 8.33
N PHE A 29 7.03 -13.71 7.92
CA PHE A 29 7.13 -14.86 7.03
C PHE A 29 7.48 -16.19 7.74
N SER A 30 7.79 -16.15 9.03
CA SER A 30 8.29 -17.30 9.78
C SER A 30 7.26 -18.41 10.06
N GLY A 31 6.02 -18.26 9.64
CA GLY A 31 4.94 -19.22 9.91
C GLY A 31 4.28 -19.85 8.69
N ALA A 32 4.56 -19.37 7.50
CA ALA A 32 4.05 -20.00 6.29
C ALA A 32 4.85 -21.28 6.02
N LYS A 33 4.45 -22.39 6.61
CA LYS A 33 4.81 -23.70 6.07
C LYS A 33 4.55 -23.63 4.58
N TYR A 34 5.57 -23.90 3.77
CA TYR A 34 5.40 -24.12 2.35
C TYR A 34 4.39 -25.24 2.17
N ASP A 35 3.12 -24.85 2.02
CA ASP A 35 2.10 -25.77 1.57
C ASP A 35 2.43 -26.01 0.08
N LYS A 36 2.70 -27.19 -0.32
CA LYS A 36 3.05 -27.60 -1.70
C LYS A 36 1.97 -27.21 -2.74
N THR A 37 1.00 -26.37 -2.37
CA THR A 37 -0.05 -25.86 -3.25
C THR A 37 0.46 -24.68 -4.06
N ALA A 38 0.35 -24.79 -5.37
CA ALA A 38 0.66 -23.69 -6.27
C ALA A 38 -0.35 -22.56 -6.04
N LYS A 39 0.15 -21.38 -5.66
CA LYS A 39 -0.69 -20.18 -5.54
C LYS A 39 0.00 -18.97 -6.17
N TRP A 40 -0.82 -18.08 -6.69
CA TRP A 40 -0.34 -16.80 -7.17
C TRP A 40 0.16 -15.95 -6.00
N ARG A 41 1.33 -15.34 -6.19
CA ARG A 41 1.90 -14.37 -5.27
C ARG A 41 2.05 -13.03 -5.98
N HIS A 42 1.67 -11.96 -5.33
CA HIS A 42 1.96 -10.62 -5.80
C HIS A 42 3.36 -10.23 -5.33
N ILE A 43 4.23 -9.89 -6.27
CA ILE A 43 5.57 -9.39 -5.97
C ILE A 43 5.65 -7.97 -6.48
N ALA A 44 5.99 -7.04 -5.58
CA ALA A 44 6.25 -5.66 -5.93
C ALA A 44 7.67 -5.26 -5.52
N VAL A 45 8.37 -4.56 -6.40
CA VAL A 45 9.68 -3.98 -6.12
C VAL A 45 9.59 -2.49 -6.37
N SER A 46 10.01 -1.72 -5.39
CA SER A 46 10.06 -0.26 -5.47
C SER A 46 11.51 0.19 -5.30
N PHE A 47 11.96 1.03 -6.21
CA PHE A 47 13.24 1.70 -6.12
C PHE A 47 13.05 3.21 -6.28
N ASN A 48 13.55 3.98 -5.32
CA ASN A 48 13.62 5.42 -5.43
C ASN A 48 15.09 5.83 -5.29
N THR A 49 15.65 6.48 -6.27
CA THR A 49 17.04 7.00 -6.33
C THR A 49 18.06 6.44 -5.32
N ARG A 50 17.64 5.93 -4.18
CA ARG A 50 18.47 5.53 -3.06
C ARG A 50 18.05 4.22 -2.38
N ALA A 51 16.75 4.04 -2.11
CA ALA A 51 16.25 2.89 -1.36
C ALA A 51 15.57 1.88 -2.28
N LEU A 52 15.85 0.59 -2.06
CA LEU A 52 15.16 -0.53 -2.69
C LEU A 52 14.31 -1.24 -1.65
N LYS A 53 13.05 -1.47 -1.99
CA LYS A 53 12.11 -2.23 -1.16
C LYS A 53 11.48 -3.33 -2.00
N ALA A 54 11.31 -4.50 -1.43
CA ALA A 54 10.55 -5.59 -2.05
C ALA A 54 9.42 -6.05 -1.12
N TYR A 55 8.32 -6.41 -1.74
CA TYR A 55 7.10 -6.85 -1.08
C TYR A 55 6.63 -8.15 -1.69
N MET A 56 6.01 -9.00 -0.89
CA MET A 56 5.29 -10.19 -1.31
C MET A 56 3.94 -10.22 -0.61
N ASP A 57 2.84 -10.22 -1.38
CA ASP A 57 1.47 -10.18 -0.86
C ASP A 57 1.29 -9.07 0.21
N ASP A 58 1.71 -7.84 -0.12
CA ASP A 58 1.67 -6.64 0.73
C ASP A 58 2.62 -6.64 1.95
N ALA A 59 3.26 -7.76 2.26
CA ALA A 59 4.29 -7.81 3.29
C ALA A 59 5.64 -7.33 2.73
N ARG A 60 6.27 -6.37 3.40
CA ARG A 60 7.61 -5.93 3.02
C ARG A 60 8.63 -7.00 3.43
N ILE A 61 9.26 -7.63 2.44
CA ILE A 61 10.24 -8.70 2.62
C ILE A 61 11.69 -8.20 2.54
N LEU A 62 11.93 -7.02 1.94
CA LEU A 62 13.26 -6.43 1.81
C LEU A 62 13.19 -4.91 1.97
N ASN A 63 14.16 -4.34 2.66
CA ASN A 63 14.37 -2.91 2.74
C ASN A 63 15.87 -2.61 2.78
N ILE A 64 16.38 -2.02 1.69
CA ILE A 64 17.75 -1.54 1.60
C ILE A 64 17.67 -0.01 1.54
N PRO A 65 17.96 0.70 2.64
CA PRO A 65 17.77 2.15 2.71
C PRO A 65 18.77 2.93 1.85
N ASN A 66 19.92 2.34 1.52
CA ASN A 66 20.90 2.93 0.63
C ASN A 66 21.50 1.85 -0.26
N LEU A 67 21.07 1.79 -1.51
CA LEU A 67 21.53 0.81 -2.47
C LEU A 67 22.95 1.10 -2.99
N GLY A 68 23.37 2.37 -2.92
CA GLY A 68 24.71 2.80 -3.32
C GLY A 68 24.97 2.82 -4.83
N TYR A 69 23.95 2.59 -5.68
CA TYR A 69 24.04 2.68 -7.14
C TYR A 69 22.63 2.82 -7.75
N ASN A 70 22.58 3.22 -9.02
CA ASN A 70 21.32 3.35 -9.77
C ASN A 70 21.12 2.12 -10.65
N PRO A 71 20.07 1.31 -10.42
CA PRO A 71 19.71 0.22 -11.32
C PRO A 71 19.34 0.76 -12.71
N THR A 72 19.86 0.13 -13.74
CA THR A 72 19.57 0.49 -15.14
C THR A 72 18.55 -0.43 -15.79
N GLY A 73 18.18 -1.54 -15.14
CA GLY A 73 17.23 -2.49 -15.66
C GLY A 73 16.74 -3.49 -14.60
N ILE A 74 15.77 -4.27 -15.00
CA ILE A 74 15.19 -5.37 -14.21
C ILE A 74 15.28 -6.64 -15.04
N SER A 75 15.76 -7.71 -14.42
CA SER A 75 15.71 -9.06 -14.99
C SER A 75 14.87 -9.96 -14.09
N LEU A 76 13.94 -10.68 -14.68
CA LEU A 76 13.18 -11.73 -14.01
C LEU A 76 13.84 -13.06 -14.33
N GLY A 77 14.46 -13.68 -13.32
CA GLY A 77 15.05 -15.01 -13.42
C GLY A 77 14.21 -16.01 -12.64
N TYR A 78 13.88 -17.12 -13.28
CA TYR A 78 13.30 -18.29 -12.61
C TYR A 78 14.38 -19.37 -12.50
N HIS A 79 14.76 -19.70 -11.28
CA HIS A 79 15.68 -20.81 -11.03
C HIS A 79 14.89 -22.01 -10.55
N ASN A 80 14.87 -23.06 -11.38
CA ASN A 80 14.25 -24.32 -11.03
C ASN A 80 15.35 -25.35 -10.64
N PRO A 81 15.44 -25.75 -9.36
CA PRO A 81 16.41 -26.76 -8.94
C PRO A 81 15.98 -28.20 -9.28
N GLY A 82 14.80 -28.40 -9.86
CA GLY A 82 14.28 -29.72 -10.20
C GLY A 82 13.50 -29.73 -11.52
N SER A 83 13.60 -30.79 -12.29
CA SER A 83 13.04 -30.90 -13.64
C SER A 83 11.50 -30.93 -13.73
N THR A 84 10.80 -30.97 -12.60
CA THR A 84 9.33 -31.18 -12.55
C THR A 84 8.52 -29.96 -12.08
N THR A 85 9.19 -28.86 -11.71
CA THR A 85 8.51 -27.68 -11.19
C THR A 85 8.42 -26.60 -12.26
N VAL A 86 7.22 -26.16 -12.60
CA VAL A 86 6.97 -25.07 -13.56
C VAL A 86 6.52 -23.84 -12.80
N GLY A 87 7.18 -22.70 -13.05
CA GLY A 87 6.79 -21.39 -12.53
C GLY A 87 6.09 -20.57 -13.59
N TYR A 88 5.07 -19.87 -13.21
CA TYR A 88 4.33 -18.97 -14.09
C TYR A 88 4.46 -17.54 -13.61
N VAL A 89 4.61 -16.62 -14.55
CA VAL A 89 4.59 -15.17 -14.28
C VAL A 89 3.49 -14.56 -15.13
N LYS A 90 2.68 -13.70 -14.54
CA LYS A 90 1.63 -12.95 -15.26
C LYS A 90 1.58 -11.50 -14.78
N ASN A 91 0.95 -10.65 -15.58
CA ASN A 91 0.67 -9.25 -15.22
C ASN A 91 1.92 -8.48 -14.81
N VAL A 92 3.04 -8.68 -15.52
CA VAL A 92 4.27 -7.92 -15.29
C VAL A 92 4.04 -6.46 -15.63
N ARG A 93 4.24 -5.58 -14.64
CA ARG A 93 4.13 -4.14 -14.80
C ARG A 93 5.45 -3.50 -14.37
N VAL A 94 6.04 -2.73 -15.25
CA VAL A 94 7.23 -1.92 -14.96
C VAL A 94 6.86 -0.45 -15.13
N ALA A 95 7.08 0.34 -14.08
CA ALA A 95 6.87 1.78 -14.13
C ALA A 95 8.17 2.48 -13.72
N LYS A 96 8.58 3.47 -14.48
CA LYS A 96 9.72 4.32 -14.14
C LYS A 96 9.23 5.41 -13.17
N GLY A 97 9.70 5.34 -11.96
CA GLY A 97 9.21 6.16 -10.85
C GLY A 97 8.00 5.52 -10.17
N ALA A 98 7.71 5.89 -8.93
CA ALA A 98 6.36 5.70 -8.42
C ALA A 98 5.44 6.43 -9.39
N VAL A 99 4.38 5.79 -9.88
CA VAL A 99 3.32 6.52 -10.59
C VAL A 99 2.95 7.65 -9.63
N PRO A 100 3.17 8.93 -10.00
CA PRO A 100 2.82 10.01 -9.11
C PRO A 100 1.39 9.79 -8.65
N LEU A 101 1.11 10.00 -7.39
CA LEU A 101 -0.25 9.77 -6.85
C LEU A 101 -1.28 10.54 -7.67
N TYR A 102 -0.86 11.66 -8.22
CA TYR A 102 -1.65 12.47 -9.14
C TYR A 102 -2.00 11.73 -10.43
N ASP A 103 -1.04 11.07 -11.08
CA ASP A 103 -1.31 10.30 -12.30
C ASP A 103 -2.22 9.10 -12.02
N LYS A 104 -2.06 8.48 -10.86
CA LYS A 104 -2.96 7.43 -10.40
C LYS A 104 -4.36 7.98 -10.16
N LEU A 105 -4.48 9.14 -9.55
CA LEU A 105 -5.75 9.83 -9.36
C LEU A 105 -6.45 10.14 -10.70
N LEU A 106 -5.69 10.63 -11.69
CA LEU A 106 -6.23 10.93 -13.01
C LEU A 106 -6.75 9.66 -13.72
N THR A 107 -6.08 8.53 -13.52
CA THR A 107 -6.46 7.25 -14.13
C THR A 107 -7.63 6.59 -13.42
N ASP A 108 -7.60 6.54 -12.09
CA ASP A 108 -8.53 5.76 -11.27
C ASP A 108 -9.71 6.61 -10.78
N GLY A 109 -9.63 7.94 -10.91
CA GLY A 109 -10.63 8.90 -10.42
C GLY A 109 -10.66 9.03 -8.89
N LYS A 110 -9.87 8.23 -8.17
CA LYS A 110 -9.81 8.23 -6.71
C LYS A 110 -8.48 7.71 -6.17
N LEU A 111 -8.20 8.08 -4.92
CA LEU A 111 -7.11 7.53 -4.13
C LEU A 111 -7.69 6.76 -2.96
N VAL A 112 -7.25 5.53 -2.77
CA VAL A 112 -7.66 4.67 -1.66
C VAL A 112 -6.50 4.51 -0.70
N THR A 113 -6.76 4.70 0.59
CA THR A 113 -5.73 4.52 1.62
C THR A 113 -6.28 3.87 2.90
N THR A 114 -5.52 2.92 3.42
CA THR A 114 -5.68 2.38 4.78
C THR A 114 -4.67 3.00 5.75
N GLY A 115 -3.87 3.97 5.27
CA GLY A 115 -2.82 4.64 6.05
C GLY A 115 -3.34 5.73 6.99
N ILE A 116 -4.63 6.11 6.89
CA ILE A 116 -5.27 7.01 7.84
C ILE A 116 -5.96 6.15 8.91
N LYS A 117 -5.38 6.13 10.10
CA LYS A 117 -5.84 5.33 11.22
C LYS A 117 -6.48 6.21 12.28
N PHE A 118 -7.45 5.63 12.97
CA PHE A 118 -8.21 6.27 14.03
C PHE A 118 -8.11 5.46 15.32
N ASP A 119 -8.43 6.09 16.44
CA ASP A 119 -8.67 5.35 17.68
C ASP A 119 -9.88 4.43 17.54
N VAL A 120 -9.89 3.36 18.32
CA VAL A 120 -11.00 2.38 18.30
C VAL A 120 -12.32 3.08 18.61
N ASN A 121 -13.31 2.90 17.74
CA ASN A 121 -14.64 3.50 17.82
C ASN A 121 -14.65 5.04 17.90
N LYS A 122 -13.57 5.71 17.46
CA LYS A 122 -13.46 7.17 17.45
C LYS A 122 -13.11 7.69 16.06
N ALA A 123 -13.32 8.99 15.88
CA ALA A 123 -12.91 9.75 14.71
C ALA A 123 -11.58 10.51 14.95
N THR A 124 -10.93 10.31 16.10
CA THR A 124 -9.62 10.91 16.41
C THR A 124 -8.56 10.29 15.51
N ILE A 125 -7.94 11.12 14.69
CA ILE A 125 -6.86 10.70 13.78
C ILE A 125 -5.59 10.45 14.61
N LYS A 126 -4.97 9.27 14.41
CA LYS A 126 -3.70 8.95 15.06
C LYS A 126 -2.55 9.71 14.43
N THR A 127 -1.56 10.09 15.22
CA THR A 127 -0.38 10.86 14.81
C THR A 127 0.37 10.22 13.63
N GLU A 128 0.42 8.90 13.56
CA GLU A 128 1.04 8.13 12.48
C GLU A 128 0.39 8.34 11.10
N SER A 129 -0.84 8.85 11.07
CA SER A 129 -1.62 9.13 9.85
C SER A 129 -1.30 10.48 9.21
N ILE A 130 -0.64 11.37 9.96
CA ILE A 130 -0.37 12.76 9.52
C ILE A 130 0.48 12.77 8.25
N GLY A 131 1.43 11.85 8.12
CA GLY A 131 2.25 11.72 6.91
C GLY A 131 1.42 11.43 5.65
N THR A 132 0.40 10.58 5.76
CA THR A 132 -0.53 10.26 4.66
C THR A 132 -1.38 11.48 4.29
N ILE A 133 -1.89 12.19 5.28
CA ILE A 133 -2.72 13.40 5.07
C ILE A 133 -1.87 14.49 4.40
N ASN A 134 -0.67 14.77 4.93
CA ASN A 134 0.23 15.78 4.37
C ASN A 134 0.62 15.48 2.92
N TYR A 135 0.73 14.20 2.54
CA TYR A 135 1.01 13.82 1.17
C TYR A 135 -0.13 14.20 0.21
N VAL A 136 -1.39 13.97 0.62
CA VAL A 136 -2.57 14.38 -0.15
C VAL A 136 -2.71 15.91 -0.16
N VAL A 137 -2.46 16.57 0.96
CA VAL A 137 -2.45 18.03 1.09
C VAL A 137 -1.45 18.65 0.12
N LYS A 138 -0.20 18.14 0.10
CA LYS A 138 0.82 18.64 -0.84
C LYS A 138 0.38 18.47 -2.29
N MET A 139 -0.19 17.32 -2.66
CA MET A 139 -0.70 17.10 -4.01
C MET A 139 -1.79 18.13 -4.36
N MET A 140 -2.71 18.43 -3.45
CA MET A 140 -3.73 19.46 -3.68
C MET A 140 -3.18 20.89 -3.72
N GLN A 141 -2.06 21.16 -3.04
CA GLN A 141 -1.35 22.45 -3.14
C GLN A 141 -0.64 22.59 -4.48
N ASP A 142 -0.01 21.50 -4.95
CA ASP A 142 0.65 21.46 -6.25
C ASP A 142 -0.37 21.49 -7.43
N HIS A 143 -1.64 21.11 -7.17
CA HIS A 143 -2.75 21.03 -8.13
C HIS A 143 -3.99 21.76 -7.61
N PRO A 144 -4.08 23.09 -7.78
CA PRO A 144 -5.18 23.91 -7.26
C PRO A 144 -6.57 23.56 -7.79
N GLU A 145 -6.64 22.93 -8.96
CA GLU A 145 -7.88 22.48 -9.59
C GLU A 145 -8.53 21.26 -8.91
N LEU A 146 -7.77 20.51 -8.11
CA LEU A 146 -8.28 19.29 -7.47
C LEU A 146 -9.29 19.61 -6.40
N LYS A 147 -10.41 18.90 -6.45
CA LYS A 147 -11.45 18.86 -5.42
C LYS A 147 -11.72 17.41 -5.04
N PHE A 148 -11.95 17.14 -3.76
CA PHE A 148 -12.20 15.79 -3.27
C PHE A 148 -13.47 15.65 -2.45
N SER A 149 -14.20 14.57 -2.70
CA SER A 149 -15.06 13.93 -1.72
C SER A 149 -14.22 12.97 -0.89
N VAL A 150 -14.07 13.24 0.39
CA VAL A 150 -13.40 12.34 1.34
C VAL A 150 -14.42 11.33 1.84
N GLU A 151 -14.25 10.06 1.53
CA GLU A 151 -15.19 9.00 1.81
C GLU A 151 -14.64 8.04 2.86
N GLY A 152 -15.37 7.88 3.98
CA GLY A 152 -15.02 6.99 5.07
C GLY A 152 -15.74 5.65 4.96
N HIS A 153 -15.04 4.56 5.26
CA HIS A 153 -15.57 3.20 5.24
C HIS A 153 -15.17 2.44 6.51
N THR A 154 -16.03 1.51 6.92
CA THR A 154 -15.78 0.54 8.01
C THR A 154 -15.74 -0.88 7.46
N ASP A 155 -15.33 -1.82 8.28
CA ASP A 155 -15.71 -3.22 8.13
C ASP A 155 -17.13 -3.43 8.66
N SER A 156 -17.60 -4.68 8.66
CA SER A 156 -18.94 -5.08 9.10
C SER A 156 -19.02 -5.38 10.60
N ASP A 157 -18.00 -5.06 11.40
CA ASP A 157 -18.07 -5.27 12.83
C ASP A 157 -18.92 -4.16 13.48
N GLY A 158 -19.94 -4.57 14.24
CA GLY A 158 -20.85 -3.68 14.94
C GLY A 158 -22.16 -3.41 14.20
N GLU A 159 -22.90 -2.42 14.68
CA GLU A 159 -24.21 -2.06 14.14
C GLU A 159 -24.07 -1.13 12.91
N THR A 160 -24.82 -1.43 11.84
CA THR A 160 -24.77 -0.68 10.57
C THR A 160 -24.99 0.82 10.76
N VAL A 161 -25.93 1.23 11.62
CA VAL A 161 -26.19 2.65 11.91
C VAL A 161 -25.00 3.30 12.63
N ALA A 162 -24.34 2.57 13.53
CA ALA A 162 -23.16 3.06 14.23
C ALA A 162 -21.97 3.18 13.26
N ASN A 163 -21.79 2.19 12.38
CA ASN A 163 -20.76 2.21 11.31
C ASN A 163 -20.96 3.37 10.34
N GLN A 164 -22.21 3.66 9.97
CA GLN A 164 -22.52 4.82 9.13
C GLN A 164 -22.08 6.13 9.81
N LYS A 165 -22.52 6.39 11.04
CA LYS A 165 -22.14 7.58 11.81
C LYS A 165 -20.63 7.68 12.05
N LEU A 166 -19.97 6.56 12.36
CA LEU A 166 -18.54 6.51 12.60
C LEU A 166 -17.76 6.88 11.34
N SER A 167 -18.15 6.35 10.19
CA SER A 167 -17.49 6.63 8.91
C SER A 167 -17.67 8.09 8.47
N GLU A 168 -18.85 8.67 8.71
CA GLU A 168 -19.12 10.12 8.49
C GLU A 168 -18.23 10.99 9.36
N ALA A 169 -18.16 10.69 10.67
CA ALA A 169 -17.34 11.44 11.61
C ALA A 169 -15.84 11.34 11.24
N ARG A 170 -15.36 10.17 10.81
CA ARG A 170 -13.98 9.95 10.36
C ARG A 170 -13.66 10.75 9.10
N ALA A 171 -14.53 10.69 8.08
CA ALA A 171 -14.36 11.47 6.86
C ALA A 171 -14.31 12.99 7.17
N LYS A 172 -15.19 13.46 8.04
CA LYS A 172 -15.21 14.86 8.50
C LYS A 172 -13.91 15.25 9.20
N SER A 173 -13.40 14.43 10.10
CA SER A 173 -12.11 14.68 10.79
C SER A 173 -10.94 14.79 9.81
N VAL A 174 -10.95 13.99 8.74
CA VAL A 174 -9.91 14.09 7.69
C VAL A 174 -10.03 15.41 6.95
N VAL A 175 -11.24 15.82 6.55
CA VAL A 175 -11.47 17.13 5.92
C VAL A 175 -10.99 18.26 6.81
N GLU A 176 -11.37 18.25 8.10
CA GLU A 176 -10.94 19.27 9.08
C GLU A 176 -9.40 19.33 9.20
N ALA A 177 -8.73 18.16 9.21
CA ALA A 177 -7.27 18.11 9.24
C ALA A 177 -6.65 18.71 7.95
N MET A 178 -7.23 18.46 6.78
CA MET A 178 -6.75 19.03 5.51
C MET A 178 -6.99 20.54 5.45
N VAL A 179 -8.13 21.02 5.93
CA VAL A 179 -8.42 22.46 6.02
C VAL A 179 -7.43 23.14 6.97
N LYS A 180 -7.16 22.55 8.13
CA LYS A 180 -6.13 23.03 9.06
C LYS A 180 -4.74 23.06 8.44
N ALA A 181 -4.45 22.16 7.50
CA ALA A 181 -3.20 22.12 6.74
C ALA A 181 -3.19 23.08 5.52
N GLY A 182 -4.21 23.95 5.36
CA GLY A 182 -4.24 25.03 4.37
C GLY A 182 -4.98 24.73 3.08
N ILE A 183 -5.76 23.64 3.00
CA ILE A 183 -6.65 23.39 1.86
C ILE A 183 -7.97 24.13 2.08
N SER A 184 -8.43 24.87 1.05
CA SER A 184 -9.69 25.59 1.12
C SER A 184 -10.89 24.63 1.25
N ALA A 185 -11.84 24.96 2.14
CA ALA A 185 -12.96 24.08 2.47
C ALA A 185 -13.90 23.83 1.29
N ASP A 186 -14.00 24.77 0.33
CA ASP A 186 -14.81 24.63 -0.88
C ASP A 186 -14.27 23.59 -1.88
N ARG A 187 -13.05 23.13 -1.65
CA ARG A 187 -12.40 22.05 -2.42
C ARG A 187 -12.61 20.67 -1.82
N LEU A 188 -13.28 20.58 -0.67
CA LEU A 188 -13.43 19.34 0.09
C LEU A 188 -14.90 19.10 0.45
N SER A 189 -15.32 17.87 0.36
CA SER A 189 -16.57 17.38 0.97
C SER A 189 -16.29 16.10 1.74
N SER A 190 -17.18 15.71 2.64
CA SER A 190 -17.06 14.47 3.39
C SER A 190 -18.31 13.62 3.29
N LYS A 191 -18.14 12.29 3.14
CA LYS A 191 -19.22 11.30 3.15
C LYS A 191 -18.80 10.07 3.95
N GLY A 192 -19.75 9.46 4.66
CA GLY A 192 -19.59 8.14 5.25
C GLY A 192 -20.40 7.11 4.48
N PHE A 193 -19.86 5.93 4.35
CA PHE A 193 -20.54 4.79 3.72
C PHE A 193 -20.66 3.60 4.68
N GLY A 194 -20.14 3.71 5.91
CA GLY A 194 -20.14 2.59 6.85
C GLY A 194 -19.55 1.35 6.19
N GLU A 195 -20.22 0.23 6.35
CA GLU A 195 -19.90 -1.07 5.79
C GLU A 195 -20.52 -1.33 4.40
N SER A 196 -21.32 -0.40 3.86
CA SER A 196 -22.14 -0.63 2.66
C SER A 196 -21.38 -0.80 1.35
N LYS A 197 -20.09 -0.45 1.33
CA LYS A 197 -19.23 -0.56 0.15
C LYS A 197 -17.94 -1.32 0.46
N PRO A 198 -18.00 -2.64 0.71
CA PRO A 198 -16.81 -3.42 0.96
C PRO A 198 -15.96 -3.56 -0.32
N VAL A 199 -14.63 -3.57 -0.16
CA VAL A 199 -13.65 -3.84 -1.25
C VAL A 199 -13.02 -5.20 -1.09
N SER A 200 -13.23 -5.85 0.05
CA SER A 200 -12.77 -7.21 0.36
C SER A 200 -13.81 -7.93 1.23
N SER A 201 -13.67 -9.26 1.36
CA SER A 201 -14.55 -10.03 2.26
C SER A 201 -14.38 -9.57 3.71
N ASN A 202 -15.49 -9.49 4.45
CA ASN A 202 -15.50 -9.25 5.89
C ASN A 202 -15.29 -10.53 6.73
N ASP A 203 -15.07 -11.71 6.10
CA ASP A 203 -14.88 -12.98 6.80
C ASP A 203 -13.44 -13.15 7.32
N SER A 204 -12.50 -12.35 6.82
CA SER A 204 -11.10 -12.41 7.24
C SER A 204 -10.64 -11.10 7.89
N THR A 205 -9.68 -11.21 8.80
CA THR A 205 -9.04 -10.05 9.45
C THR A 205 -8.39 -9.13 8.42
N GLU A 206 -7.77 -9.70 7.40
CA GLU A 206 -7.12 -8.96 6.31
C GLU A 206 -8.14 -8.22 5.46
N GLY A 207 -9.26 -8.86 5.13
CA GLY A 207 -10.32 -8.23 4.35
C GLY A 207 -11.01 -7.11 5.12
N LYS A 208 -11.30 -7.30 6.41
CA LYS A 208 -11.78 -6.23 7.29
C LYS A 208 -10.80 -5.05 7.34
N ALA A 209 -9.50 -5.33 7.43
CA ALA A 209 -8.48 -4.28 7.44
C ALA A 209 -8.46 -3.46 6.13
N GLN A 210 -8.76 -4.08 4.98
CA GLN A 210 -8.90 -3.38 3.70
C GLN A 210 -10.20 -2.56 3.63
N ASN A 211 -11.27 -3.04 4.26
CA ASN A 211 -12.55 -2.33 4.32
C ASN A 211 -12.47 -1.07 5.19
N ARG A 212 -11.69 -1.08 6.28
CA ARG A 212 -11.41 0.11 7.10
C ARG A 212 -10.47 1.07 6.38
N ARG A 213 -11.01 1.92 5.50
CA ARG A 213 -10.26 2.80 4.62
C ARG A 213 -10.87 4.19 4.50
N VAL A 214 -10.07 5.08 3.93
CA VAL A 214 -10.50 6.38 3.44
C VAL A 214 -10.24 6.46 1.94
N GLU A 215 -11.20 6.93 1.18
CA GLU A 215 -11.06 7.20 -0.24
C GLU A 215 -11.14 8.72 -0.48
N PHE A 216 -10.28 9.24 -1.35
CA PHE A 216 -10.34 10.61 -1.87
C PHE A 216 -10.82 10.52 -3.30
N VAL A 217 -12.11 10.80 -3.51
CA VAL A 217 -12.75 10.70 -4.82
C VAL A 217 -12.73 12.06 -5.49
N LYS A 218 -12.19 12.15 -6.71
CA LYS A 218 -12.13 13.39 -7.47
C LYS A 218 -13.56 13.85 -7.82
N MET A 219 -13.84 15.12 -7.57
CA MET A 219 -15.08 15.79 -7.94
C MET A 219 -14.92 16.57 -9.25
#